data_d4c7f0742531949aab8c8bd98705ca21
#
_entry.id   d4c7f0742531949aab8c8bd98705ca21
#
_cell.length_a   1.000
_cell.length_b   1.000
_cell.length_c   1.000
_cell.angle_alpha   90.00
_cell.angle_beta   90.00
_cell.angle_gamma   90.00
#
_symmetry.space_group_name_H-M   'P 1'
#
loop_
_entity.id
_entity.type
_entity.pdbx_description
1 polymer ?
#
loop_
_entity_poly.entity_id
_entity_poly.type
_entity_poly.pdbx_seq_one_letter_code
_entity_poly.pdbx_strand_id
1 'polypeptide(L)'
;IICGGTSPSIEPQRANVFTHKTLTGSYKVKNKYLEILFKKKGINNENTWKDIAAHEGSVQHLEELSEEEKEIFRTAPELNQLWIIEHAHQRQQYICQSQSVNLFFTFPKATETQEVHDLYLDYVNSVHWAGANKLKSLYYLRSDAARATENVNIRIPRINLEDMECLSCEG
;
A
#
# COMPACT_ATOMS: atom_id res chain seq x y z
N ILE A 1 -10.12 10.25 7.23
CA ILE A 1 -10.15 11.33 8.23
C ILE A 1 -11.59 11.63 8.62
N ILE A 2 -12.45 11.88 7.65
CA ILE A 2 -13.86 12.24 7.87
C ILE A 2 -14.65 11.08 8.50
N CYS A 3 -14.36 9.84 8.12
CA CYS A 3 -15.08 8.64 8.59
C CYS A 3 -14.46 8.03 9.86
N GLY A 4 -14.07 8.85 10.84
CA GLY A 4 -13.58 8.38 12.13
C GLY A 4 -12.17 7.77 12.10
N GLY A 5 -11.37 8.06 11.07
CA GLY A 5 -9.99 7.61 10.97
C GLY A 5 -9.85 6.12 10.65
N THR A 6 -10.83 5.53 9.97
CA THR A 6 -10.75 4.15 9.48
C THR A 6 -9.74 4.02 8.36
N SER A 7 -9.70 5.00 7.45
CA SER A 7 -8.73 5.10 6.36
C SER A 7 -8.50 6.59 6.03
N PRO A 8 -7.35 6.98 5.49
CA PRO A 8 -7.14 8.33 4.99
C PRO A 8 -7.94 8.64 3.71
N SER A 9 -8.50 7.64 3.06
CA SER A 9 -9.31 7.72 1.83
C SER A 9 -10.52 6.79 1.92
N ILE A 10 -11.25 6.61 0.83
CA ILE A 10 -12.30 5.60 0.68
C ILE A 10 -11.70 4.20 0.40
N GLU A 11 -10.43 4.15 0.02
CA GLU A 11 -9.71 2.92 -0.30
C GLU A 11 -9.35 2.11 0.95
N PRO A 12 -9.09 0.80 0.80
CA PRO A 12 -8.57 -0.03 1.87
C PRO A 12 -7.23 0.49 2.42
N GLN A 13 -6.90 0.13 3.65
CA GLN A 13 -5.62 0.48 4.23
C GLN A 13 -4.47 -0.24 3.51
N ARG A 14 -3.41 0.50 3.17
CA ARG A 14 -2.24 -0.07 2.50
C ARG A 14 -1.41 -0.97 3.42
N ALA A 15 -1.42 -0.69 4.72
CA ALA A 15 -0.65 -1.41 5.73
C ALA A 15 -1.29 -1.19 7.10
N ASN A 16 -1.21 -2.18 7.98
CA ASN A 16 -1.70 -2.06 9.37
C ASN A 16 -0.74 -1.28 10.27
N VAL A 17 0.49 -1.08 9.84
CA VAL A 17 1.47 -0.19 10.47
C VAL A 17 2.32 0.49 9.40
N PHE A 18 2.55 1.78 9.54
CA PHE A 18 3.40 2.55 8.61
C PHE A 18 4.00 3.75 9.31
N THR A 19 5.06 4.30 8.72
CA THR A 19 5.69 5.54 9.19
C THR A 19 5.11 6.72 8.44
N HIS A 20 4.46 7.62 9.15
CA HIS A 20 4.01 8.90 8.63
C HIS A 20 5.08 9.95 8.84
N LYS A 21 5.63 10.48 7.74
CA LYS A 21 6.63 11.55 7.77
C LYS A 21 5.94 12.91 7.64
N THR A 22 6.23 13.79 8.57
CA THR A 22 5.78 15.19 8.56
C THR A 22 6.98 16.13 8.59
N LEU A 23 6.75 17.42 8.41
CA LEU A 23 7.80 18.44 8.53
C LEU A 23 8.45 18.46 9.91
N THR A 24 7.71 18.07 10.95
CA THR A 24 8.15 18.08 12.34
C THR A 24 8.74 16.76 12.83
N GLY A 25 8.65 15.69 12.04
CA GLY A 25 9.19 14.38 12.42
C GLY A 25 8.51 13.21 11.75
N SER A 26 8.91 12.01 12.17
CA SER A 26 8.35 10.74 11.67
C SER A 26 7.59 10.06 12.80
N TYR A 27 6.35 9.68 12.53
CA TYR A 27 5.46 9.05 13.50
C TYR A 27 5.03 7.67 13.00
N LYS A 28 5.13 6.67 13.87
CA LYS A 28 4.62 5.33 13.59
C LYS A 28 3.11 5.32 13.81
N VAL A 29 2.37 5.06 12.76
CA VAL A 29 0.91 4.95 12.78
C VAL A 29 0.53 3.49 12.77
N LYS A 30 -0.30 3.09 13.72
CA LYS A 30 -0.83 1.74 13.88
C LYS A 30 -2.33 1.73 13.58
N ASN A 31 -2.83 0.63 13.00
CA ASN A 31 -4.26 0.43 12.86
C ASN A 31 -4.89 0.31 14.24
N LYS A 32 -5.72 1.28 14.62
CA LYS A 32 -6.31 1.38 15.96
C LYS A 32 -7.19 0.19 16.32
N TYR A 33 -7.88 -0.40 15.34
CA TYR A 33 -8.75 -1.56 15.57
C TYR A 33 -7.95 -2.83 15.79
N LEU A 34 -6.87 -3.01 15.05
CA LEU A 34 -5.92 -4.09 15.26
C LEU A 34 -5.22 -3.95 16.64
N GLU A 35 -4.88 -2.73 17.02
CA GLU A 35 -4.31 -2.47 18.37
C GLU A 35 -5.27 -2.86 19.48
N ILE A 36 -6.57 -2.57 19.33
CA ILE A 36 -7.61 -2.98 20.29
C ILE A 36 -7.69 -4.51 20.38
N LEU A 37 -7.66 -5.20 19.22
CA LEU A 37 -7.68 -6.65 19.17
C LEU A 37 -6.44 -7.24 19.86
N PHE A 38 -5.26 -6.71 19.58
CA PHE A 38 -4.01 -7.15 20.18
C PHE A 38 -3.97 -6.94 21.70
N LYS A 39 -4.54 -5.84 22.19
CA LYS A 39 -4.71 -5.61 23.63
C LYS A 39 -5.60 -6.70 24.27
N LYS A 40 -6.70 -7.06 23.62
CA LYS A 40 -7.59 -8.14 24.08
C LYS A 40 -6.92 -9.50 24.11
N LYS A 41 -6.05 -9.78 23.13
CA LYS A 41 -5.30 -11.06 23.02
C LYS A 41 -4.01 -11.07 23.84
N GLY A 42 -3.58 -9.96 24.43
CA GLY A 42 -2.35 -9.85 25.21
C GLY A 42 -1.05 -9.84 24.38
N ILE A 43 -1.16 -9.62 23.07
CA ILE A 43 -0.02 -9.62 22.13
C ILE A 43 0.36 -8.21 21.65
N ASN A 44 -0.19 -7.16 22.25
CA ASN A 44 0.13 -5.78 21.88
C ASN A 44 1.49 -5.33 22.43
N ASN A 45 2.55 -5.77 21.80
CA ASN A 45 3.92 -5.45 22.16
C ASN A 45 4.72 -4.92 20.95
N GLU A 46 5.87 -4.31 21.21
CA GLU A 46 6.68 -3.66 20.18
C GLU A 46 7.25 -4.66 19.15
N ASN A 47 7.52 -5.91 19.59
CA ASN A 47 8.04 -6.95 18.70
C ASN A 47 6.99 -7.38 17.66
N THR A 48 5.74 -7.58 18.07
CA THR A 48 4.63 -7.87 17.16
C THR A 48 4.47 -6.76 16.12
N TRP A 49 4.54 -5.50 16.52
CA TRP A 49 4.45 -4.39 15.56
C TRP A 49 5.66 -4.24 14.65
N LYS A 50 6.86 -4.62 15.11
CA LYS A 50 8.06 -4.68 14.26
C LYS A 50 7.95 -5.79 13.24
N ASP A 51 7.43 -6.94 13.65
CA ASP A 51 7.20 -8.09 12.78
C ASP A 51 6.20 -7.75 11.67
N ILE A 52 5.05 -7.17 12.01
CA ILE A 52 4.08 -6.68 11.02
C ILE A 52 4.73 -5.67 10.06
N ALA A 53 5.57 -4.77 10.58
CA ALA A 53 6.27 -3.79 9.73
C ALA A 53 7.28 -4.46 8.79
N ALA A 54 7.95 -5.52 9.22
CA ALA A 54 8.86 -6.31 8.39
C ALA A 54 8.12 -7.06 7.26
N HIS A 55 6.85 -7.42 7.50
CA HIS A 55 5.95 -8.03 6.52
C HIS A 55 5.05 -6.99 5.81
N GLU A 56 5.57 -5.79 5.59
CA GLU A 56 4.91 -4.73 4.81
C GLU A 56 3.55 -4.27 5.38
N GLY A 57 3.32 -4.51 6.65
CA GLY A 57 2.06 -4.18 7.34
C GLY A 57 0.98 -5.25 7.23
N SER A 58 1.30 -6.42 6.66
CA SER A 58 0.43 -7.60 6.62
C SER A 58 0.35 -8.26 8.00
N VAL A 59 -0.77 -8.90 8.26
CA VAL A 59 -1.00 -9.74 9.46
C VAL A 59 -1.21 -11.22 9.12
N GLN A 60 -1.11 -11.57 7.83
CA GLN A 60 -1.47 -12.91 7.35
C GLN A 60 -0.57 -14.02 7.89
N HIS A 61 0.67 -13.68 8.28
CA HIS A 61 1.66 -14.60 8.86
C HIS A 61 1.48 -14.85 10.35
N LEU A 62 0.65 -14.07 11.07
CA LEU A 62 0.47 -14.17 12.51
C LEU A 62 -0.39 -15.39 12.87
N GLU A 63 0.17 -16.31 13.65
CA GLU A 63 -0.55 -17.51 14.11
C GLU A 63 -1.57 -17.22 15.22
N GLU A 64 -1.39 -16.11 15.93
CA GLU A 64 -2.26 -15.69 17.04
C GLU A 64 -3.61 -15.15 16.58
N LEU A 65 -3.77 -14.88 15.27
CA LEU A 65 -5.02 -14.42 14.67
C LEU A 65 -5.77 -15.59 14.02
N SER A 66 -7.08 -15.60 14.20
CA SER A 66 -7.95 -16.50 13.43
C SER A 66 -8.02 -16.08 11.96
N GLU A 67 -8.41 -16.99 11.07
CA GLU A 67 -8.57 -16.65 9.65
C GLU A 67 -9.60 -15.54 9.42
N GLU A 68 -10.67 -15.50 10.21
CA GLU A 68 -11.67 -14.42 10.15
C GLU A 68 -11.06 -13.06 10.55
N GLU A 69 -10.20 -13.04 11.57
CA GLU A 69 -9.51 -11.83 12.00
C GLU A 69 -8.48 -11.37 10.93
N LYS A 70 -7.76 -12.31 10.33
CA LYS A 70 -6.83 -12.02 9.22
C LYS A 70 -7.56 -11.41 8.02
N GLU A 71 -8.73 -11.94 7.65
CA GLU A 71 -9.58 -11.40 6.58
C GLU A 71 -9.98 -9.94 6.83
N ILE A 72 -10.36 -9.59 8.07
CA ILE A 72 -10.75 -8.22 8.43
C ILE A 72 -9.60 -7.23 8.28
N PHE A 73 -8.37 -7.66 8.55
CA PHE A 73 -7.19 -6.80 8.53
C PHE A 73 -6.32 -6.98 7.29
N ARG A 74 -6.86 -7.51 6.20
CA ARG A 74 -6.19 -7.53 4.89
C ARG A 74 -5.81 -6.13 4.45
N THR A 75 -4.61 -6.01 3.92
CA THR A 75 -4.13 -4.76 3.32
C THR A 75 -4.61 -4.62 1.88
N ALA A 76 -4.57 -3.40 1.35
CA ALA A 76 -5.03 -3.13 0.00
C ALA A 76 -4.42 -4.04 -1.10
N PRO A 77 -3.11 -4.37 -1.08
CA PRO A 77 -2.52 -5.31 -2.04
C PRO A 77 -2.99 -6.76 -1.90
N GLU A 78 -3.47 -7.14 -0.72
CA GLU A 78 -3.96 -8.51 -0.44
C GLU A 78 -5.40 -8.72 -0.89
N LEU A 79 -6.08 -7.66 -1.29
CA LEU A 79 -7.44 -7.69 -1.79
C LEU A 79 -7.47 -7.85 -3.32
N ASN A 80 -8.50 -8.52 -3.82
CA ASN A 80 -8.77 -8.51 -5.25
C ASN A 80 -9.14 -7.09 -5.69
N GLN A 81 -8.36 -6.52 -6.61
CA GLN A 81 -8.49 -5.13 -7.06
C GLN A 81 -9.80 -4.86 -7.80
N LEU A 82 -10.46 -5.88 -8.32
CA LEU A 82 -11.79 -5.74 -8.92
C LEU A 82 -12.82 -5.20 -7.94
N TRP A 83 -12.71 -5.51 -6.63
CA TRP A 83 -13.60 -4.95 -5.62
C TRP A 83 -13.44 -3.45 -5.43
N ILE A 84 -12.22 -2.92 -5.55
CA ILE A 84 -11.96 -1.48 -5.49
C ILE A 84 -12.67 -0.78 -6.66
N ILE A 85 -12.58 -1.37 -7.85
CA ILE A 85 -13.22 -0.87 -9.08
C ILE A 85 -14.73 -0.95 -8.95
N GLU A 86 -15.27 -2.07 -8.46
CA GLU A 86 -16.71 -2.26 -8.27
C GLU A 86 -17.29 -1.22 -7.32
N HIS A 87 -16.66 -1.01 -6.18
CA HIS A 87 -17.08 0.04 -5.25
C HIS A 87 -17.00 1.45 -5.86
N ALA A 88 -15.97 1.71 -6.67
CA ALA A 88 -15.86 2.98 -7.39
C ALA A 88 -16.95 3.13 -8.45
N HIS A 89 -17.30 2.05 -9.17
CA HIS A 89 -18.39 2.02 -10.12
C HIS A 89 -19.74 2.35 -9.46
N GLN A 90 -20.03 1.71 -8.33
CA GLN A 90 -21.28 1.98 -7.59
C GLN A 90 -21.39 3.43 -7.13
N ARG A 91 -20.28 4.06 -6.76
CA ARG A 91 -20.27 5.49 -6.39
C ARG A 91 -20.34 6.42 -7.61
N GLN A 92 -19.83 6.00 -8.77
CA GLN A 92 -19.72 6.86 -9.95
C GLN A 92 -21.06 7.41 -10.43
N GLN A 93 -22.14 6.69 -10.24
CA GLN A 93 -23.48 7.16 -10.60
C GLN A 93 -23.93 8.41 -9.83
N TYR A 94 -23.33 8.68 -8.67
CA TYR A 94 -23.62 9.83 -7.82
C TYR A 94 -22.56 10.92 -7.86
N ILE A 95 -21.50 10.71 -8.66
CA ILE A 95 -20.36 11.61 -8.74
C ILE A 95 -20.22 12.13 -10.18
N CYS A 96 -20.39 13.44 -10.37
CA CYS A 96 -20.28 14.06 -11.70
C CYS A 96 -18.80 14.20 -12.19
N GLN A 97 -17.85 14.18 -11.27
CA GLN A 97 -16.41 14.24 -11.56
C GLN A 97 -15.79 12.83 -11.63
N SER A 98 -14.51 12.76 -11.99
CA SER A 98 -13.74 11.53 -11.84
C SER A 98 -13.42 11.24 -10.38
N GLN A 99 -13.13 9.97 -10.09
CA GLN A 99 -12.66 9.51 -8.78
C GLN A 99 -11.17 9.17 -8.89
N SER A 100 -10.39 9.52 -7.85
CA SER A 100 -8.98 9.11 -7.75
C SER A 100 -8.91 7.67 -7.25
N VAL A 101 -9.12 6.71 -8.14
CA VAL A 101 -9.10 5.27 -7.83
C VAL A 101 -7.69 4.74 -8.02
N ASN A 102 -7.06 4.29 -6.93
CA ASN A 102 -5.76 3.65 -6.97
C ASN A 102 -5.91 2.13 -7.00
N LEU A 103 -5.03 1.48 -7.75
CA LEU A 103 -4.89 0.03 -7.74
C LEU A 103 -3.58 -0.36 -7.06
N PHE A 104 -3.59 -1.49 -6.36
CA PHE A 104 -2.48 -1.96 -5.54
C PHE A 104 -2.04 -3.34 -6.01
N PHE A 105 -0.82 -3.44 -6.51
CA PHE A 105 -0.25 -4.70 -6.98
C PHE A 105 1.13 -4.92 -6.36
N THR A 106 1.33 -6.11 -5.82
CA THR A 106 2.62 -6.57 -5.32
C THR A 106 3.32 -7.35 -6.41
N PHE A 107 4.42 -6.83 -6.94
CA PHE A 107 5.18 -7.53 -7.95
C PHE A 107 6.14 -8.52 -7.28
N PRO A 108 6.15 -9.80 -7.72
CA PRO A 108 7.05 -10.80 -7.16
C PRO A 108 8.50 -10.37 -7.38
N LYS A 109 9.32 -10.55 -6.34
CA LYS A 109 10.77 -10.22 -6.39
C LYS A 109 11.56 -11.25 -7.20
N ALA A 110 11.00 -12.42 -7.44
CA ALA A 110 11.62 -13.51 -8.16
C ALA A 110 11.22 -13.50 -9.63
N THR A 111 12.12 -13.96 -10.46
CA THR A 111 12.04 -14.05 -11.92
C THR A 111 11.15 -15.21 -12.40
N GLU A 112 10.16 -15.63 -11.65
CA GLU A 112 9.21 -16.64 -12.12
C GLU A 112 8.29 -16.00 -13.14
N THR A 113 8.53 -16.33 -14.39
CA THR A 113 7.89 -15.75 -15.60
C THR A 113 6.38 -15.91 -15.57
N GLN A 114 5.87 -16.99 -14.96
CA GLN A 114 4.45 -17.28 -14.90
C GLN A 114 3.73 -16.36 -13.89
N GLU A 115 4.26 -16.20 -12.68
CA GLU A 115 3.66 -15.31 -11.66
C GLU A 115 3.62 -13.85 -12.13
N VAL A 116 4.67 -13.38 -12.80
CA VAL A 116 4.71 -12.04 -13.39
C VAL A 116 3.69 -11.89 -14.49
N HIS A 117 3.51 -12.94 -15.32
CA HIS A 117 2.53 -12.95 -16.40
C HIS A 117 1.10 -12.91 -15.86
N ASP A 118 0.79 -13.73 -14.86
CA ASP A 118 -0.53 -13.78 -14.23
C ASP A 118 -0.89 -12.44 -13.57
N LEU A 119 0.05 -11.83 -12.86
CA LEU A 119 -0.12 -10.51 -12.26
C LEU A 119 -0.36 -9.42 -13.33
N TYR A 120 0.36 -9.49 -14.45
CA TYR A 120 0.15 -8.57 -15.57
C TYR A 120 -1.26 -8.73 -16.16
N LEU A 121 -1.72 -9.96 -16.34
CA LEU A 121 -3.09 -10.25 -16.80
C LEU A 121 -4.13 -9.70 -15.82
N ASP A 122 -3.93 -9.85 -14.51
CA ASP A 122 -4.82 -9.32 -13.50
C ASP A 122 -4.88 -7.79 -13.55
N TYR A 123 -3.73 -7.14 -13.76
CA TYR A 123 -3.69 -5.69 -13.96
C TYR A 123 -4.46 -5.27 -15.21
N VAL A 124 -4.19 -5.90 -16.35
CA VAL A 124 -4.86 -5.58 -17.63
C VAL A 124 -6.37 -5.81 -17.52
N ASN A 125 -6.78 -6.93 -16.92
CA ASN A 125 -8.19 -7.24 -16.68
C ASN A 125 -8.85 -6.20 -15.79
N SER A 126 -8.16 -5.75 -14.74
CA SER A 126 -8.65 -4.70 -13.84
C SER A 126 -8.85 -3.36 -14.56
N VAL A 127 -7.92 -2.97 -15.42
CA VAL A 127 -8.04 -1.75 -16.24
C VAL A 127 -9.21 -1.87 -17.23
N HIS A 128 -9.33 -3.03 -17.90
CA HIS A 128 -10.43 -3.29 -18.82
C HIS A 128 -11.78 -3.25 -18.08
N TRP A 129 -11.87 -3.88 -16.91
CA TRP A 129 -13.06 -3.88 -16.08
C TRP A 129 -13.46 -2.45 -15.64
N ALA A 130 -12.49 -1.61 -15.28
CA ALA A 130 -12.73 -0.22 -14.96
C ALA A 130 -13.36 0.55 -16.13
N GLY A 131 -12.86 0.35 -17.35
CA GLY A 131 -13.43 0.93 -18.57
C GLY A 131 -14.84 0.42 -18.85
N ALA A 132 -15.06 -0.90 -18.77
CA ALA A 132 -16.37 -1.52 -18.97
C ALA A 132 -17.43 -1.01 -17.97
N ASN A 133 -17.02 -0.73 -16.72
CA ASN A 133 -17.88 -0.15 -15.68
C ASN A 133 -17.96 1.38 -15.73
N LYS A 134 -17.55 2.00 -16.83
CA LYS A 134 -17.69 3.44 -17.08
C LYS A 134 -17.04 4.33 -16.02
N LEU A 135 -15.96 3.88 -15.39
CA LEU A 135 -15.13 4.75 -14.58
C LEU A 135 -14.47 5.78 -15.49
N LYS A 136 -14.48 7.05 -15.08
CA LYS A 136 -13.90 8.14 -15.87
C LYS A 136 -12.39 8.12 -15.88
N SER A 137 -11.77 7.64 -14.79
CA SER A 137 -10.32 7.48 -14.69
C SER A 137 -9.95 6.48 -13.60
N LEU A 138 -8.77 5.86 -13.77
CA LEU A 138 -7.93 5.34 -12.71
C LEU A 138 -6.87 6.38 -12.39
N TYR A 139 -6.21 6.31 -11.23
CA TYR A 139 -5.22 7.30 -10.82
C TYR A 139 -3.83 6.66 -10.69
N TYR A 140 -3.43 6.19 -9.51
CA TYR A 140 -2.11 5.57 -9.34
C TYR A 140 -2.19 4.05 -9.40
N LEU A 141 -1.20 3.46 -10.07
CA LEU A 141 -0.78 2.09 -9.82
C LEU A 141 0.22 2.11 -8.66
N ARG A 142 -0.18 1.57 -7.51
CA ARG A 142 0.67 1.44 -6.32
C ARG A 142 1.37 0.09 -6.36
N SER A 143 2.69 0.09 -6.42
CA SER A 143 3.51 -1.12 -6.43
C SER A 143 4.54 -1.13 -5.30
N ASP A 144 5.15 -2.27 -5.04
CA ASP A 144 6.10 -2.47 -3.93
C ASP A 144 7.41 -1.69 -4.09
N ALA A 145 7.79 -1.34 -5.32
CA ALA A 145 9.00 -0.52 -5.56
C ALA A 145 8.96 0.81 -4.79
N ALA A 146 7.76 1.36 -4.55
CA ALA A 146 7.58 2.56 -3.74
C ALA A 146 7.69 2.30 -2.23
N ARG A 147 7.59 1.03 -1.78
CA ARG A 147 7.66 0.66 -0.36
C ARG A 147 9.09 0.39 0.11
N ALA A 148 9.95 -0.15 -0.75
CA ALA A 148 11.34 -0.48 -0.41
C ALA A 148 12.14 0.73 0.06
N THR A 149 11.79 1.94 -0.38
CA THR A 149 12.44 3.19 0.02
C THR A 149 12.11 3.66 1.44
N GLU A 150 11.04 3.15 2.06
CA GLU A 150 10.67 3.56 3.42
C GLU A 150 11.41 2.78 4.53
N ASN A 151 11.96 1.60 4.21
CA ASN A 151 12.66 0.75 5.18
C ASN A 151 14.18 0.91 5.17
N VAL A 152 14.71 1.71 4.27
CA VAL A 152 16.15 1.88 4.14
C VAL A 152 16.62 3.06 4.98
N ASN A 153 17.07 2.79 6.20
CA ASN A 153 17.99 3.65 6.96
C ASN A 153 19.40 3.64 6.30
N ILE A 154 19.47 3.64 4.99
CA ILE A 154 20.73 3.91 4.29
C ILE A 154 20.85 5.43 4.24
N ARG A 155 21.73 5.99 5.05
CA ARG A 155 22.28 7.33 4.78
C ARG A 155 22.90 7.25 3.41
N ILE A 156 22.22 7.74 2.39
CA ILE A 156 22.84 8.04 1.10
C ILE A 156 23.88 9.11 1.43
N PRO A 157 25.19 8.84 1.24
CA PRO A 157 26.19 9.89 1.40
C PRO A 157 25.77 11.03 0.49
N ARG A 158 25.68 12.24 1.02
CA ARG A 158 25.45 13.43 0.21
C ARG A 158 26.64 13.50 -0.73
N ILE A 159 26.42 13.31 -2.02
CA ILE A 159 27.40 13.64 -3.04
C ILE A 159 27.52 15.15 -2.97
N ASN A 160 28.66 15.65 -2.53
CA ASN A 160 28.98 17.07 -2.62
C ASN A 160 29.02 17.41 -4.11
N LEU A 161 28.13 18.27 -4.55
CA LEU A 161 28.10 18.77 -5.94
C LEU A 161 29.38 19.53 -6.33
N GLU A 162 30.22 19.86 -5.35
CA GLU A 162 31.54 20.51 -5.54
C GLU A 162 32.59 19.56 -6.10
N ASP A 163 32.38 18.23 -6.01
CA ASP A 163 33.31 17.21 -6.54
C ASP A 163 32.93 16.71 -7.95
N MET A 164 31.86 17.25 -8.54
CA MET A 164 31.51 16.95 -9.93
C MET A 164 32.19 17.93 -10.86
N GLU A 165 33.38 17.59 -11.36
CA GLU A 165 33.99 18.26 -12.52
C GLU A 165 33.02 18.19 -13.70
N CYS A 166 32.68 19.34 -14.22
CA CYS A 166 31.75 19.46 -15.34
C CYS A 166 32.45 19.00 -16.62
N LEU A 167 32.24 17.75 -17.00
CA LEU A 167 32.80 17.15 -18.24
C LEU A 167 32.24 17.76 -19.54
N SER A 168 31.37 18.77 -19.48
CA SER A 168 30.78 19.41 -20.65
C SER A 168 31.46 20.71 -21.07
N CYS A 169 32.51 21.16 -20.40
CA CYS A 169 33.19 22.42 -20.70
C CYS A 169 34.55 22.28 -21.43
N GLU A 170 34.92 21.06 -21.82
CA GLU A 170 36.06 20.85 -22.72
C GLU A 170 35.58 20.39 -24.10
N GLY A 171 35.30 21.36 -24.95
CA GLY A 171 34.97 21.19 -26.37
C GLY A 171 34.97 22.51 -27.09
#